data_d7aac94b77e147d39ffc96adbacb06d4
#
_entry.id   d7aac94b77e147d39ffc96adbacb06d4
#
_cell.length_a   1.000
_cell.length_b   1.000
_cell.length_c   1.000
_cell.angle_alpha   90.00
_cell.angle_beta   90.00
_cell.angle_gamma   90.00
#
_symmetry.space_group_name_H-M   'P 1'
#
loop_
_entity.id
_entity.type
_entity.pdbx_description
1 polymer ?
#
loop_
_entity_poly.entity_id
_entity_poly.type
_entity_poly.pdbx_seq_one_letter_code
_entity_poly.pdbx_strand_id
1 'polypeptide(L)'
;MNKKFILTITLALTLCMGFFSSCYAPNPLYGKWADNNGNTITFNPDLTYSATISVKGISKNYSGDYASIENVMVFTREDGSINTEWDIRGSIMYLTWTDSNGQSEHLSLYHIAK
;
A
#
# COMPACT_ATOMS: atom_id res chain seq x y z
N MET A 1 -32.13 -26.57 -24.37
CA MET A 1 -31.03 -25.94 -25.08
C MET A 1 -30.57 -24.66 -24.42
N ASN A 2 -31.50 -23.80 -24.08
CA ASN A 2 -31.16 -22.52 -23.44
C ASN A 2 -30.54 -22.66 -22.04
N LYS A 3 -30.89 -23.72 -21.30
CA LYS A 3 -30.37 -23.93 -19.97
C LYS A 3 -28.88 -24.22 -19.97
N LYS A 4 -28.37 -24.98 -20.94
CA LYS A 4 -26.95 -25.26 -21.05
C LYS A 4 -26.16 -24.02 -21.45
N PHE A 5 -26.73 -23.19 -22.29
CA PHE A 5 -26.10 -21.95 -22.71
C PHE A 5 -25.98 -20.96 -21.55
N ILE A 6 -27.05 -20.81 -20.75
CA ILE A 6 -27.06 -19.96 -19.58
C ILE A 6 -26.05 -20.43 -18.53
N LEU A 7 -25.98 -21.75 -18.30
CA LEU A 7 -24.99 -22.31 -17.37
C LEU A 7 -23.57 -22.02 -17.78
N THR A 8 -23.27 -22.10 -19.07
CA THR A 8 -21.93 -21.82 -19.58
C THR A 8 -21.55 -20.34 -19.36
N ILE A 9 -22.48 -19.43 -19.62
CA ILE A 9 -22.25 -18.00 -19.42
C ILE A 9 -22.06 -17.68 -17.94
N THR A 10 -22.87 -18.26 -17.07
CA THR A 10 -22.76 -18.08 -15.63
C THR A 10 -21.39 -18.56 -15.12
N LEU A 11 -20.95 -19.70 -15.59
CA LEU A 11 -19.65 -20.26 -15.20
C LEU A 11 -18.52 -19.34 -15.65
N ALA A 12 -18.58 -18.82 -16.86
CA ALA A 12 -17.56 -17.91 -17.37
C ALA A 12 -17.51 -16.62 -16.55
N LEU A 13 -18.64 -16.07 -16.17
CA LEU A 13 -18.70 -14.88 -15.33
C LEU A 13 -18.12 -15.15 -13.94
N THR A 14 -18.41 -16.28 -13.36
CA THR A 14 -17.86 -16.68 -12.07
C THR A 14 -16.33 -16.80 -12.13
N LEU A 15 -15.79 -17.37 -13.18
CA LEU A 15 -14.36 -17.47 -13.37
C LEU A 15 -13.71 -16.09 -13.51
N CYS A 16 -14.34 -15.17 -14.24
CA CYS A 16 -13.84 -13.80 -14.38
C CYS A 16 -13.81 -13.09 -13.01
N MET A 17 -14.82 -13.24 -12.20
CA MET A 17 -14.85 -12.64 -10.86
C MET A 17 -13.78 -13.24 -9.97
N GLY A 18 -13.56 -14.54 -10.03
CA GLY A 18 -12.49 -15.20 -9.32
C GLY A 18 -11.11 -14.69 -9.73
N PHE A 19 -10.94 -14.44 -11.01
CA PHE A 19 -9.70 -13.89 -11.53
C PHE A 19 -9.44 -12.48 -10.98
N PHE A 20 -10.45 -11.62 -10.93
CA PHE A 20 -10.32 -10.29 -10.34
C PHE A 20 -9.96 -10.37 -8.86
N SER A 21 -10.57 -11.28 -8.12
CA SER A 21 -10.22 -11.49 -6.72
C SER A 21 -8.76 -11.90 -6.57
N SER A 22 -8.24 -12.70 -7.48
CA SER A 22 -6.82 -13.09 -7.48
C SER A 22 -5.90 -11.90 -7.72
N CYS A 23 -6.34 -10.90 -8.49
CA CYS A 23 -5.55 -9.70 -8.75
C CYS A 23 -5.44 -8.80 -7.51
N TYR A 24 -6.45 -8.80 -6.64
CA TYR A 24 -6.42 -8.00 -5.43
C TYR A 24 -5.70 -8.66 -4.28
N ALA A 25 -5.73 -9.96 -4.21
CA ALA A 25 -5.01 -10.72 -3.20
C ALA A 25 -3.77 -11.30 -3.84
N PRO A 26 -2.70 -11.55 -3.14
CA PRO A 26 -2.24 -10.93 -1.92
C PRO A 26 -1.42 -9.69 -2.26
N ASN A 27 -1.75 -8.59 -1.64
CA ASN A 27 -0.92 -7.41 -1.75
C ASN A 27 0.18 -7.52 -0.68
N PRO A 28 1.46 -7.55 -1.06
CA PRO A 28 2.54 -7.66 -0.07
C PRO A 28 2.65 -6.42 0.82
N LEU A 29 1.99 -5.33 0.45
CA LEU A 29 2.04 -4.10 1.22
C LEU A 29 1.09 -4.10 2.41
N TYR A 30 0.04 -4.93 2.42
CA TYR A 30 -0.94 -4.90 3.50
C TYR A 30 -0.29 -5.20 4.83
N GLY A 31 -0.74 -4.45 5.85
CA GLY A 31 -0.31 -4.64 7.21
C GLY A 31 0.53 -3.49 7.72
N LYS A 32 1.21 -3.75 8.82
CA LYS A 32 1.98 -2.72 9.53
C LYS A 32 3.47 -2.91 9.30
N TRP A 33 4.11 -1.83 8.95
CA TRP A 33 5.55 -1.74 8.74
C TRP A 33 6.14 -0.76 9.74
N ALA A 34 7.27 -1.10 10.33
CA ALA A 34 7.90 -0.27 11.36
C ALA A 34 9.41 -0.40 11.33
N ASP A 35 10.08 0.62 11.83
CA ASP A 35 11.52 0.56 12.11
C ASP A 35 11.77 0.72 13.61
N ASN A 36 13.05 0.80 14.00
CA ASN A 36 13.42 0.98 15.39
C ASN A 36 13.52 2.45 15.80
N ASN A 37 13.20 3.37 14.90
CA ASN A 37 13.32 4.80 15.11
C ASN A 37 11.96 5.48 15.35
N GLY A 38 10.91 4.70 15.52
CA GLY A 38 9.57 5.21 15.77
C GLY A 38 8.76 5.47 14.52
N ASN A 39 9.24 5.09 13.33
CA ASN A 39 8.49 5.24 12.10
C ASN A 39 7.60 4.03 11.87
N THR A 40 6.33 4.27 11.56
CA THR A 40 5.38 3.21 11.25
C THR A 40 4.51 3.62 10.07
N ILE A 41 4.16 2.66 9.24
CA ILE A 41 3.16 2.84 8.19
C ILE A 41 2.28 1.60 8.18
N THR A 42 0.96 1.82 8.23
CA THR A 42 -0.02 0.75 8.10
C THR A 42 -0.76 0.91 6.79
N PHE A 43 -0.74 -0.12 5.96
CA PHE A 43 -1.47 -0.17 4.70
C PHE A 43 -2.71 -1.03 4.87
N ASN A 44 -3.87 -0.46 4.60
CA ASN A 44 -5.15 -1.14 4.76
C ASN A 44 -5.63 -1.72 3.42
N PRO A 45 -6.43 -2.79 3.44
CA PRO A 45 -6.95 -3.39 2.21
C PRO A 45 -7.85 -2.47 1.37
N ASP A 46 -8.40 -1.43 1.96
CA ASP A 46 -9.26 -0.46 1.27
C ASP A 46 -8.47 0.67 0.58
N LEU A 47 -7.14 0.51 0.46
CA LEU A 47 -6.24 1.49 -0.16
C LEU A 47 -6.11 2.78 0.63
N THR A 48 -6.34 2.72 1.93
CA THR A 48 -6.00 3.79 2.85
C THR A 48 -4.75 3.44 3.63
N TYR A 49 -4.11 4.45 4.20
CA TYR A 49 -2.95 4.24 5.06
C TYR A 49 -3.00 5.15 6.28
N SER A 50 -2.28 4.75 7.31
CA SER A 50 -1.96 5.62 8.43
C SER A 50 -0.47 5.48 8.73
N ALA A 51 0.17 6.58 9.10
CA ALA A 51 1.61 6.59 9.32
C ALA A 51 1.99 7.52 10.45
N THR A 52 3.06 7.17 11.15
CA THR A 52 3.74 8.05 12.08
C THR A 52 5.20 8.10 11.63
N ILE A 53 5.64 9.26 11.19
CA ILE A 53 6.96 9.42 10.61
C ILE A 53 7.71 10.52 11.36
N SER A 54 8.93 10.22 11.72
CA SER A 54 9.84 11.18 12.35
C SER A 54 10.83 11.68 11.31
N VAL A 55 10.78 12.97 11.01
CA VAL A 55 11.71 13.62 10.11
C VAL A 55 12.51 14.63 10.93
N LYS A 56 13.82 14.44 10.98
CA LYS A 56 14.74 15.28 11.76
C LYS A 56 14.31 15.45 13.21
N GLY A 57 13.85 14.35 13.81
CA GLY A 57 13.48 14.31 15.21
C GLY A 57 12.07 14.77 15.54
N ILE A 58 11.29 15.18 14.53
CA ILE A 58 9.91 15.62 14.72
C ILE A 58 8.97 14.55 14.20
N SER A 59 8.19 13.96 15.11
CA SER A 59 7.19 12.94 14.77
C SER A 59 5.89 13.60 14.34
N LYS A 60 5.30 13.06 13.27
CA LYS A 60 4.03 13.54 12.74
C LYS A 60 3.17 12.38 12.28
N ASN A 61 1.86 12.52 12.47
CA ASN A 61 0.90 11.52 12.02
C ASN A 61 0.32 11.92 10.67
N TYR A 62 0.20 10.94 9.78
CA TYR A 62 -0.36 11.11 8.46
C TYR A 62 -1.40 10.05 8.20
N SER A 63 -2.40 10.38 7.41
CA SER A 63 -3.40 9.42 6.95
C SER A 63 -3.96 9.89 5.62
N GLY A 64 -4.49 8.96 4.86
CA GLY A 64 -5.09 9.25 3.56
C GLY A 64 -5.17 8.00 2.71
N ASP A 65 -5.14 8.21 1.40
CA ASP A 65 -5.17 7.15 0.42
C ASP A 65 -3.77 6.88 -0.12
N TYR A 66 -3.54 5.69 -0.60
CA TYR A 66 -2.30 5.38 -1.30
C TYR A 66 -2.58 4.61 -2.59
N ALA A 67 -1.68 4.74 -3.53
CA ALA A 67 -1.67 3.95 -4.75
C ALA A 67 -0.24 3.52 -5.04
N SER A 68 -0.09 2.34 -5.59
CA SER A 68 1.21 1.78 -5.95
C SER A 68 1.21 1.51 -7.45
N ILE A 69 2.14 2.14 -8.15
CA ILE A 69 2.30 1.98 -9.60
C ILE A 69 3.77 1.59 -9.83
N GLU A 70 3.98 0.31 -10.14
CA GLU A 70 5.33 -0.26 -10.29
C GLU A 70 6.17 -0.02 -9.03
N ASN A 71 7.26 0.72 -9.13
CA ASN A 71 8.12 1.03 -8.00
C ASN A 71 7.89 2.43 -7.43
N VAL A 72 6.78 3.07 -7.80
CA VAL A 72 6.41 4.38 -7.28
C VAL A 72 5.14 4.24 -6.44
N MET A 73 5.16 4.84 -5.26
CA MET A 73 4.01 4.89 -4.38
C MET A 73 3.58 6.33 -4.21
N VAL A 74 2.27 6.56 -4.32
CA VAL A 74 1.67 7.88 -4.15
C VAL A 74 0.89 7.87 -2.85
N PHE A 75 1.23 8.79 -1.95
CA PHE A 75 0.49 8.99 -0.71
C PHE A 75 -0.26 10.31 -0.79
N THR A 76 -1.56 10.26 -0.56
CA THR A 76 -2.39 11.45 -0.47
C THR A 76 -2.45 11.91 0.99
N ARG A 77 -2.20 13.19 1.24
CA ARG A 77 -2.19 13.78 2.58
C ARG A 77 -3.06 15.03 2.56
N GLU A 78 -3.31 15.59 3.74
CA GLU A 78 -4.09 16.84 3.87
C GLU A 78 -3.47 18.00 3.09
N ASP A 79 -2.15 18.06 3.03
CA ASP A 79 -1.40 19.12 2.36
C ASP A 79 -1.08 18.79 0.90
N GLY A 80 -1.64 17.74 0.34
CA GLY A 80 -1.41 17.33 -1.04
C GLY A 80 -0.99 15.87 -1.14
N SER A 81 -0.23 15.55 -2.18
CA SER A 81 0.25 14.18 -2.38
C SER A 81 1.75 14.18 -2.62
N ILE A 82 2.38 13.07 -2.27
CA ILE A 82 3.80 12.84 -2.57
C ILE A 82 3.95 11.56 -3.38
N ASN A 83 4.93 11.57 -4.27
CA ASN A 83 5.36 10.39 -5.00
C ASN A 83 6.68 9.94 -4.42
N THR A 84 6.80 8.66 -4.09
CA THR A 84 8.05 8.14 -3.56
C THR A 84 8.40 6.82 -4.23
N GLU A 85 9.68 6.63 -4.49
CA GLU A 85 10.17 5.34 -4.93
C GLU A 85 10.22 4.40 -3.74
N TRP A 86 9.87 3.15 -3.99
CA TRP A 86 9.89 2.13 -2.95
C TRP A 86 10.38 0.82 -3.52
N ASP A 87 10.92 0.00 -2.64
CA ASP A 87 11.41 -1.33 -2.99
C ASP A 87 11.24 -2.25 -1.79
N ILE A 88 10.92 -3.50 -2.05
CA ILE A 88 10.85 -4.53 -1.02
C ILE A 88 11.90 -5.57 -1.33
N ARG A 89 12.78 -5.82 -0.38
CA ARG A 89 13.79 -6.87 -0.46
C ARG A 89 13.63 -7.78 0.76
N GLY A 90 13.13 -8.99 0.53
CA GLY A 90 12.78 -9.89 1.60
C GLY A 90 11.65 -9.32 2.45
N SER A 91 11.91 -9.10 3.72
CA SER A 91 10.93 -8.55 4.67
C SER A 91 11.15 -7.07 4.96
N ILE A 92 11.99 -6.39 4.19
CA ILE A 92 12.33 -4.98 4.41
C ILE A 92 11.80 -4.15 3.25
N MET A 93 11.09 -3.07 3.59
CA MET A 93 10.64 -2.07 2.63
C MET A 93 11.53 -0.84 2.74
N TYR A 94 12.07 -0.40 1.62
CA TYR A 94 12.86 0.83 1.52
C TYR A 94 12.02 1.89 0.83
N LEU A 95 11.88 3.04 1.46
CA LEU A 95 11.22 4.18 0.83
C LEU A 95 11.77 5.47 1.40
N THR A 96 11.54 6.57 0.69
CA THR A 96 11.92 7.90 1.13
C THR A 96 10.67 8.71 1.40
N TRP A 97 10.50 9.16 2.63
CA TRP A 97 9.37 10.00 3.01
C TRP A 97 9.78 11.47 2.92
N THR A 98 8.96 12.27 2.25
CA THR A 98 9.18 13.71 2.15
C THR A 98 8.04 14.45 2.84
N ASP A 99 8.37 15.35 3.75
CA ASP A 99 7.35 16.13 4.47
C ASP A 99 6.94 17.39 3.65
N SER A 100 6.02 18.17 4.23
CA SER A 100 5.50 19.36 3.57
C SER A 100 6.54 20.50 3.44
N ASN A 101 7.62 20.41 4.20
CA ASN A 101 8.72 21.35 4.12
C ASN A 101 9.81 20.95 3.13
N GLY A 102 9.60 19.85 2.40
CA GLY A 102 10.56 19.34 1.45
C GLY A 102 11.70 18.55 2.08
N GLN A 103 11.62 18.24 3.36
CA GLN A 103 12.64 17.45 4.04
C GLN A 103 12.34 15.96 3.86
N SER A 104 13.38 15.19 3.59
CA SER A 104 13.24 13.77 3.29
C SER A 104 13.94 12.92 4.33
N GLU A 105 13.38 11.74 4.58
CA GLU A 105 13.95 10.73 5.46
C GLU A 105 13.91 9.39 4.75
N HIS A 106 15.04 8.71 4.70
CA HIS A 106 15.13 7.36 4.16
C HIS A 106 14.68 6.36 5.21
N LEU A 107 13.69 5.55 4.88
CA LEU A 107 13.10 4.59 5.80
C LEU A 107 13.44 3.16 5.37
N SER A 108 13.76 2.33 6.34
CA SER A 108 13.94 0.88 6.18
C SER A 108 12.98 0.22 7.16
N LEU A 109 11.85 -0.25 6.66
CA LEU A 109 10.75 -0.72 7.49
C LEU A 109 10.63 -2.23 7.41
N TYR A 110 10.32 -2.85 8.55
CA TYR A 110 10.08 -4.28 8.65
C TYR A 110 8.60 -4.55 8.73
N HIS A 111 8.15 -5.61 8.10
CA HIS A 111 6.76 -6.03 8.14
C HIS A 111 6.49 -6.73 9.48
N ILE A 112 5.74 -6.09 10.36
CA ILE A 112 5.54 -6.57 11.72
C ILE A 112 4.15 -7.14 11.97
N ALA A 113 3.18 -6.84 11.11
CA ALA A 113 1.81 -7.39 11.22
C ALA A 113 1.12 -7.34 9.86
N LYS A 114 0.25 -8.29 9.63
CA LYS A 114 -0.59 -8.33 8.43
C LYS A 114 -2.01 -7.86 8.71
#